data_b670b8033592ca7eb82ed918c90e6b44
#
_entry.id   b670b8033592ca7eb82ed918c90e6b44
#
_cell.length_a   1.000
_cell.length_b   1.000
_cell.length_c   1.000
_cell.angle_alpha   90.00
_cell.angle_beta   90.00
_cell.angle_gamma   90.00
#
_symmetry.space_group_name_H-M   'P 1'
#
loop_
_entity.id
_entity.type
_entity.pdbx_description
1 polymer ?
#
loop_
_entity_poly.entity_id
_entity_poly.type
_entity_poly.pdbx_seq_one_letter_code
_entity_poly.pdbx_strand_id
1 'polypeptide(L)'
;MEQRAVVRQRQIPPVTLGPMLGTARLRTGLRGRECARLAGIDHAYLIRLETGQRAPSRKVAEQLGAVIAFTAEERAELFAASLPDVGKDHPGKRAA
;
A
#
# COMPACT_ATOMS: atom_id res chain seq x y z
N MET A 1 -26.29 12.60 -5.32
CA MET A 1 -26.13 12.03 -5.43
C MET A 1 -25.43 11.40 -5.60
N GLU A 2 -25.22 11.39 -5.83
CA GLU A 2 -24.78 10.81 -5.98
C GLU A 2 -23.87 10.39 -6.08
N GLN A 3 -23.52 10.39 -6.13
CA GLN A 3 -22.80 9.98 -6.27
C GLN A 3 -22.20 9.41 -5.99
N ARG A 4 -22.05 9.38 -5.69
CA ARG A 4 -21.73 8.74 -5.26
C ARG A 4 -21.32 7.70 -5.29
N ALA A 5 -21.45 7.63 -5.35
CA ALA A 5 -21.51 6.37 -5.66
C ALA A 5 -20.22 5.96 -6.13
N VAL A 6 -19.85 6.46 -6.88
CA VAL A 6 -18.70 6.23 -7.42
C VAL A 6 -17.63 6.16 -6.54
N VAL A 7 -17.71 6.89 -5.70
CA VAL A 7 -16.78 6.91 -4.80
C VAL A 7 -16.32 5.68 -4.31
N ARG A 8 -17.12 4.81 -4.09
CA ARG A 8 -16.71 3.70 -3.56
C ARG A 8 -15.75 2.97 -4.30
N GLN A 9 -15.67 3.14 -5.47
CA GLN A 9 -14.79 2.39 -6.20
C GLN A 9 -13.47 2.89 -6.17
N ARG A 10 -13.30 4.11 -6.06
CA ARG A 10 -12.06 4.59 -6.13
C ARG A 10 -11.56 4.84 -4.83
N GLN A 11 -10.87 4.16 -4.17
CA GLN A 11 -10.34 4.38 -2.89
C GLN A 11 -9.18 5.32 -2.97
N ILE A 12 -9.38 6.54 -2.56
CA ILE A 12 -8.33 7.53 -2.59
C ILE A 12 -7.60 7.49 -1.26
N PRO A 13 -6.32 7.23 -1.25
CA PRO A 13 -5.58 7.13 0.01
C PRO A 13 -5.44 8.49 0.68
N PRO A 14 -5.25 8.53 1.99
CA PRO A 14 -5.00 9.78 2.67
C PRO A 14 -3.79 10.45 2.09
N VAL A 15 -3.80 11.78 1.99
CA VAL A 15 -2.71 12.50 1.38
C VAL A 15 -1.38 12.31 2.09
N THR A 16 -1.40 11.94 3.34
CA THR A 16 -0.15 11.76 4.09
C THR A 16 0.45 10.37 3.91
N LEU A 17 -0.30 9.43 3.39
CA LEU A 17 0.17 8.05 3.32
C LEU A 17 1.38 7.88 2.42
N GLY A 18 1.33 8.43 1.21
CA GLY A 18 2.44 8.29 0.28
C GLY A 18 3.74 8.85 0.81
N PRO A 19 3.74 10.10 1.28
CA PRO A 19 4.95 10.68 1.83
C PRO A 19 5.45 9.91 3.05
N MET A 20 4.56 9.39 3.87
CA MET A 20 4.95 8.61 5.02
C MET A 20 5.68 7.34 4.58
N LEU A 21 5.16 6.67 3.54
CA LEU A 21 5.78 5.46 3.05
C LEU A 21 7.19 5.75 2.53
N GLY A 22 7.33 6.81 1.75
CA GLY A 22 8.64 7.16 1.20
C GLY A 22 9.64 7.54 2.28
N THR A 23 9.18 8.31 3.27
CA THR A 23 10.05 8.72 4.34
C THR A 23 10.48 7.51 5.18
N ALA A 24 9.56 6.62 5.50
CA ALA A 24 9.89 5.45 6.29
C ALA A 24 10.84 4.52 5.53
N ARG A 25 10.62 4.40 4.21
CA ARG A 25 11.49 3.58 3.39
C ARG A 25 12.91 4.14 3.39
N LEU A 26 13.05 5.46 3.19
CA LEU A 26 14.37 6.08 3.17
C LEU A 26 15.04 5.97 4.54
N ARG A 27 14.27 6.13 5.60
CA ARG A 27 14.82 6.02 6.93
C ARG A 27 15.33 4.60 7.18
N THR A 28 14.70 3.61 6.56
CA THR A 28 15.12 2.23 6.68
C THR A 28 16.36 1.96 5.84
N GLY A 29 16.73 2.90 4.96
CA GLY A 29 17.92 2.73 4.14
C GLY A 29 17.69 1.99 2.85
N LEU A 30 16.45 1.93 2.38
CA LEU A 30 16.15 1.16 1.18
C LEU A 30 15.80 2.06 0.02
N ARG A 31 16.31 1.71 -1.16
CA ARG A 31 15.93 2.40 -2.36
C ARG A 31 14.67 1.76 -2.85
N GLY A 32 13.93 2.48 -3.69
CA GLY A 32 12.62 2.00 -4.13
C GLY A 32 12.66 0.61 -4.75
N ARG A 33 13.60 0.36 -5.65
CA ARG A 33 13.64 -0.94 -6.29
C ARG A 33 13.96 -2.04 -5.33
N GLU A 34 14.87 -1.79 -4.42
CA GLU A 34 15.25 -2.79 -3.45
C GLU A 34 14.09 -3.08 -2.52
N CYS A 35 13.42 -2.03 -2.07
CA CYS A 35 12.29 -2.19 -1.18
C CYS A 35 11.19 -3.01 -1.86
N ALA A 36 10.89 -2.70 -3.12
CA ALA A 36 9.87 -3.42 -3.85
C ALA A 36 10.24 -4.89 -3.98
N ARG A 37 11.50 -5.15 -4.30
CA ARG A 37 11.95 -6.52 -4.45
C ARG A 37 11.83 -7.30 -3.14
N LEU A 38 12.27 -6.69 -2.04
CA LEU A 38 12.20 -7.36 -0.76
C LEU A 38 10.75 -7.56 -0.30
N ALA A 39 9.89 -6.62 -0.61
CA ALA A 39 8.49 -6.73 -0.21
C ALA A 39 7.69 -7.63 -1.16
N GLY A 40 8.29 -8.02 -2.28
CA GLY A 40 7.59 -8.89 -3.22
C GLY A 40 6.55 -8.16 -4.04
N ILE A 41 6.75 -6.88 -4.31
CA ILE A 41 5.80 -6.11 -5.11
C ILE A 41 6.54 -5.47 -6.28
N ASP A 42 5.78 -5.03 -7.27
CA ASP A 42 6.34 -4.40 -8.43
C ASP A 42 6.82 -3.00 -8.08
N HIS A 43 7.96 -2.60 -8.61
CA HIS A 43 8.51 -1.26 -8.30
C HIS A 43 7.56 -0.15 -8.78
N ALA A 44 6.93 -0.32 -9.94
CA ALA A 44 5.99 0.68 -10.42
C ALA A 44 4.81 0.84 -9.46
N TYR A 45 4.39 -0.26 -8.87
CA TYR A 45 3.30 -0.23 -7.92
C TYR A 45 3.74 0.53 -6.66
N LEU A 46 4.95 0.28 -6.18
CA LEU A 46 5.45 1.00 -5.02
C LEU A 46 5.48 2.50 -5.31
N ILE A 47 5.88 2.91 -6.51
CA ILE A 47 5.89 4.30 -6.86
C ILE A 47 4.49 4.88 -6.78
N ARG A 48 3.48 4.15 -7.23
CA ARG A 48 2.12 4.63 -7.17
C ARG A 48 1.62 4.77 -5.75
N LEU A 49 2.07 3.90 -4.86
CA LEU A 49 1.71 4.02 -3.46
C LEU A 49 2.34 5.26 -2.84
N GLU A 50 3.60 5.51 -3.16
CA GLU A 50 4.32 6.64 -2.57
C GLU A 50 3.88 7.98 -3.15
N THR A 51 3.36 7.99 -4.36
CA THR A 51 2.89 9.22 -4.96
C THR A 51 1.40 9.46 -4.72
N GLY A 52 0.77 8.57 -3.96
CA GLY A 52 -0.62 8.78 -3.58
C GLY A 52 -1.62 8.38 -4.63
N GLN A 53 -1.20 7.66 -5.64
CA GLN A 53 -2.11 7.24 -6.70
C GLN A 53 -2.89 6.00 -6.35
N ARG A 54 -2.41 5.21 -5.42
CA ARG A 54 -3.09 3.99 -5.05
C ARG A 54 -2.98 3.77 -3.54
N ALA A 55 -3.99 3.12 -2.99
CA ALA A 55 -3.92 2.68 -1.60
C ALA A 55 -3.50 1.21 -1.61
N PRO A 56 -2.73 0.75 -0.65
CA PRO A 56 -2.28 -0.63 -0.65
C PRO A 56 -3.39 -1.56 -0.20
N SER A 57 -3.35 -2.79 -0.66
CA SER A 57 -4.22 -3.80 -0.12
C SER A 57 -3.66 -4.21 1.24
N ARG A 58 -4.43 -4.92 2.01
CA ARG A 58 -3.97 -5.36 3.30
C ARG A 58 -2.77 -6.26 3.16
N LYS A 59 -2.78 -7.12 2.17
CA LYS A 59 -1.66 -8.00 1.95
C LYS A 59 -0.41 -7.22 1.64
N VAL A 60 -0.51 -6.20 0.80
CA VAL A 60 0.64 -5.38 0.46
C VAL A 60 1.11 -4.61 1.68
N ALA A 61 0.18 -4.13 2.51
CA ALA A 61 0.57 -3.43 3.73
C ALA A 61 1.39 -4.35 4.63
N GLU A 62 1.00 -5.62 4.72
CA GLU A 62 1.75 -6.59 5.50
C GLU A 62 3.13 -6.84 4.89
N GLN A 63 3.20 -6.93 3.57
CA GLN A 63 4.48 -7.15 2.91
C GLN A 63 5.42 -5.97 3.13
N LEU A 64 4.89 -4.75 3.06
CA LEU A 64 5.70 -3.58 3.29
C LEU A 64 6.11 -3.51 4.78
N GLY A 65 5.21 -3.89 5.67
CA GLY A 65 5.51 -3.87 7.09
C GLY A 65 6.62 -4.84 7.50
N ALA A 66 6.84 -5.85 6.69
CA ALA A 66 7.90 -6.81 6.97
C ALA A 66 9.26 -6.29 6.52
N VAL A 67 9.30 -5.28 5.67
CA VAL A 67 10.53 -4.79 5.08
C VAL A 67 10.93 -3.41 5.59
N ILE A 68 9.96 -2.53 5.78
CA ILE A 68 10.22 -1.16 6.21
C ILE A 68 10.05 -1.07 7.72
N ALA A 69 10.98 -0.40 8.37
CA ALA A 69 10.90 -0.24 9.82
C ALA A 69 9.97 0.90 10.17
N PHE A 70 8.68 0.65 10.17
CA PHE A 70 7.70 1.65 10.53
C PHE A 70 7.63 1.82 12.03
N THR A 71 7.32 3.02 12.48
CA THR A 71 7.00 3.24 13.88
C THR A 71 5.61 2.65 14.09
N ALA A 72 5.20 2.51 15.34
CA ALA A 72 3.87 2.00 15.64
C ALA A 72 2.79 2.87 15.05
N GLU A 73 2.97 4.20 15.06
CA GLU A 73 2.00 5.11 14.49
C GLU A 73 1.96 5.00 12.98
N GLU A 74 3.10 4.86 12.35
CA GLU A 74 3.15 4.72 10.92
C GLU A 74 2.49 3.42 10.48
N ARG A 75 2.74 2.36 11.24
CA ARG A 75 2.15 1.08 10.92
C ARG A 75 0.65 1.17 11.07
N ALA A 76 0.16 1.83 12.10
CA ALA A 76 -1.28 1.99 12.30
C ALA A 76 -1.89 2.79 11.14
N GLU A 77 -1.20 3.83 10.68
CA GLU A 77 -1.68 4.64 9.59
C GLU A 77 -1.73 3.81 8.30
N LEU A 78 -0.71 3.02 8.06
CA LEU A 78 -0.65 2.18 6.88
C LEU A 78 -1.80 1.19 6.85
N PHE A 79 -2.03 0.49 7.95
CA PHE A 79 -3.09 -0.50 7.98
C PHE A 79 -4.48 0.12 7.97
N ALA A 80 -4.64 1.30 8.57
CA ALA A 80 -5.93 1.97 8.54
C ALA A 80 -6.27 2.40 7.11
N ALA A 81 -5.27 2.69 6.28
CA ALA A 81 -5.51 3.10 4.92
C ALA A 81 -5.60 1.92 3.95
N SER A 82 -5.30 0.72 4.40
CA SER A 82 -5.24 -0.42 3.48
C SER A 82 -6.64 -0.88 3.13
N LEU A 83 -6.75 -1.46 1.95
CA LEU A 83 -8.02 -1.95 1.44
C LEU A 83 -8.11 -3.45 1.64
N PRO A 84 -9.30 -3.99 1.78
CA PRO A 84 -9.45 -5.42 1.92
C PRO A 84 -8.85 -6.14 0.72
N ASP A 85 -8.33 -7.32 0.92
CA ASP A 85 -7.77 -8.09 -0.17
C ASP A 85 -8.86 -8.66 -1.01
N VAL A 86 -9.16 -7.99 -2.09
CA VAL A 86 -10.19 -8.46 -2.94
C VAL A 86 -9.74 -9.64 -3.64
N GLY A 87 -8.51 -9.80 -3.79
CA GLY A 87 -8.00 -10.93 -4.50
C GLY A 87 -8.43 -12.24 -3.99
N LYS A 88 -8.68 -12.34 -2.74
CA LYS A 88 -9.03 -13.58 -2.23
C LYS A 88 -10.34 -14.01 -2.76
N ASP A 89 -11.15 -13.14 -3.25
CA ASP A 89 -12.42 -13.55 -3.74
C ASP A 89 -12.30 -13.68 -5.22
N HIS A 90 -11.16 -13.40 -5.79
CA HIS A 90 -11.03 -13.42 -7.17
C HIS A 90 -10.76 -14.77 -7.66
N PRO A 91 -11.37 -15.14 -8.67
CA PRO A 91 -11.19 -16.45 -9.24
C PRO A 91 -9.74 -16.74 -9.45
N GLY A 92 -9.02 -15.78 -9.83
CA GLY A 92 -7.66 -16.04 -10.12
C GLY A 92 -6.91 -16.44 -8.93
N LYS A 93 -7.40 -16.03 -7.84
CA LYS A 93 -6.79 -16.30 -6.71
C LYS A 93 -6.86 -17.66 -6.39
N ARG A 94 -7.90 -18.26 -6.64
CA ARG A 94 -8.04 -19.50 -6.23
C ARG A 94 -7.34 -20.36 -7.05
N ALA A 95 -6.98 -19.91 -8.01
CA ALA A 95 -6.37 -20.76 -8.91
C ALA A 95 -5.19 -21.31 -8.25
N ALA A 96 -4.81 -20.76 -7.31
CA ALA A 96 -3.62 -21.25 -6.74
C ALA A 96 -3.76 -22.55 -6.23
#